data_1e150a937785c4de03c79a3178c58f73
#
_entry.id   1e150a937785c4de03c79a3178c58f73
#
_cell.length_a   1.000
_cell.length_b   1.000
_cell.length_c   1.000
_cell.angle_alpha   90.00
_cell.angle_beta   90.00
_cell.angle_gamma   90.00
#
_symmetry.space_group_name_H-M   'P 1'
#
loop_
_entity.id
_entity.type
_entity.pdbx_description
1 polymer ?
#
loop_
_entity_poly.entity_id
_entity_poly.type
_entity_poly.pdbx_seq_one_letter_code
_entity_poly.pdbx_strand_id
1 'polypeptide(L)'
;MIKEGLYEQIINEEILENLNKLDKEKYIIDKEKLDNEEARAILAQYIESVIRKALNYVRDKAKEDNEKLLKQIEACNKIVYILSEVSNEDDIKKYKISENGEMLTALYSKINNKRAISKEKAIRPVTPISQSSLFTGATMEPNMLSELNKEILSCDSIDLLVSFVKWSGIRCLIESLEEAALNGKKIRIITTSYMGATDEKAIYELAKLPNIEIKISYDTERTRLHAKAYMFKRNTGFTTAYIGSSNISNVALTSGLEWNIKITEQDSFDIVKKFEATFESYWNDGEFVLFTGTDEDKLKLRMALRKENKEVERENNFLFDIKPYSYQKEILERLDAERKLFNKNKNLVIAATGVGKTVISAFDYKNYCKENKGQVNRLLFVVHREEILKQARDTFRTILKNNNFGELMVGGRTPENMDHLFVSIQSLNSKKLFRGKK
;
A
#
# COMPACT_ATOMS: atom_id res chain seq x y z
N MET A 1 -5.31 -33.85 -18.07
CA MET A 1 -3.88 -34.24 -17.94
C MET A 1 -3.28 -33.36 -16.84
N ILE A 2 -2.64 -33.95 -15.85
CA ILE A 2 -1.95 -33.25 -14.77
C ILE A 2 -0.70 -32.56 -15.33
N LYS A 3 -0.41 -31.31 -14.94
CA LYS A 3 0.74 -30.54 -15.41
C LYS A 3 1.92 -30.72 -14.46
N GLU A 4 3.14 -30.47 -14.93
CA GLU A 4 4.32 -30.39 -14.06
C GLU A 4 4.26 -29.12 -13.19
N GLY A 5 4.69 -29.22 -11.92
CA GLY A 5 4.72 -28.09 -11.00
C GLY A 5 4.49 -28.50 -9.55
N LEU A 6 4.45 -27.47 -8.68
CA LEU A 6 4.14 -27.66 -7.26
C LEU A 6 2.63 -27.79 -7.05
N TYR A 7 2.25 -28.69 -6.17
CA TYR A 7 0.87 -28.96 -5.77
C TYR A 7 0.75 -28.95 -4.25
N GLU A 8 -0.36 -28.41 -3.77
CA GLU A 8 -0.77 -28.45 -2.37
C GLU A 8 -2.28 -28.76 -2.34
N GLN A 9 -2.62 -30.03 -2.61
CA GLN A 9 -4.02 -30.45 -2.70
C GLN A 9 -4.21 -31.92 -2.32
N ILE A 10 -5.38 -32.24 -1.80
CA ILE A 10 -5.77 -33.60 -1.47
C ILE A 10 -5.79 -34.45 -2.75
N ILE A 11 -5.19 -35.64 -2.70
CA ILE A 11 -5.28 -36.63 -3.76
C ILE A 11 -6.64 -37.32 -3.67
N ASN A 12 -7.56 -36.92 -4.54
CA ASN A 12 -8.84 -37.58 -4.74
C ASN A 12 -8.74 -38.66 -5.85
N GLU A 13 -9.82 -39.38 -6.12
CA GLU A 13 -9.85 -40.43 -7.15
C GLU A 13 -9.44 -39.93 -8.53
N GLU A 14 -9.91 -38.76 -8.96
CA GLU A 14 -9.56 -38.15 -10.24
C GLU A 14 -8.05 -37.90 -10.37
N ILE A 15 -7.47 -37.33 -9.33
CA ILE A 15 -6.02 -37.06 -9.28
C ILE A 15 -5.25 -38.37 -9.26
N LEU A 16 -5.69 -39.35 -8.46
CA LEU A 16 -5.04 -40.65 -8.37
C LEU A 16 -5.02 -41.37 -9.72
N GLU A 17 -6.13 -41.37 -10.44
CA GLU A 17 -6.22 -41.94 -11.80
C GLU A 17 -5.26 -41.22 -12.78
N ASN A 18 -5.19 -39.87 -12.71
CA ASN A 18 -4.29 -39.11 -13.56
C ASN A 18 -2.81 -39.40 -13.24
N LEU A 19 -2.45 -39.49 -11.96
CA LEU A 19 -1.10 -39.84 -11.51
C LEU A 19 -0.72 -41.26 -11.95
N ASN A 20 -1.64 -42.23 -11.91
CA ASN A 20 -1.39 -43.59 -12.32
C ASN A 20 -1.19 -43.77 -13.85
N LYS A 21 -1.64 -42.79 -14.65
CA LYS A 21 -1.42 -42.74 -16.10
C LYS A 21 -0.07 -42.14 -16.51
N LEU A 22 0.67 -41.55 -15.55
CA LEU A 22 1.98 -40.97 -15.81
C LEU A 22 3.06 -42.06 -15.92
N ASP A 23 3.99 -41.82 -16.83
CA ASP A 23 5.21 -42.62 -16.99
C ASP A 23 6.15 -42.40 -15.80
N LYS A 24 6.30 -43.39 -14.95
CA LYS A 24 7.11 -43.33 -13.73
C LYS A 24 8.63 -43.17 -13.99
N GLU A 25 9.09 -43.43 -15.21
CA GLU A 25 10.48 -43.20 -15.58
C GLU A 25 10.74 -41.72 -15.95
N LYS A 26 9.69 -41.01 -16.32
CA LYS A 26 9.78 -39.59 -16.73
C LYS A 26 9.36 -38.61 -15.67
N TYR A 27 8.59 -39.02 -14.67
CA TYR A 27 8.04 -38.13 -13.68
C TYR A 27 8.37 -38.55 -12.25
N ILE A 28 8.82 -37.62 -11.44
CA ILE A 28 8.97 -37.76 -10.00
C ILE A 28 7.70 -37.23 -9.34
N ILE A 29 7.12 -38.01 -8.41
CA ILE A 29 5.88 -37.66 -7.73
C ILE A 29 6.13 -37.68 -6.23
N ASP A 30 6.12 -36.46 -5.63
CA ASP A 30 6.20 -36.30 -4.19
C ASP A 30 4.80 -36.35 -3.57
N LYS A 31 4.66 -37.04 -2.45
CA LYS A 31 3.41 -37.15 -1.70
C LYS A 31 3.71 -37.14 -0.21
N GLU A 32 2.90 -36.39 0.52
CA GLU A 32 2.95 -36.34 1.98
C GLU A 32 1.63 -36.84 2.56
N LYS A 33 1.67 -37.37 3.78
CA LYS A 33 0.45 -37.70 4.53
C LYS A 33 -0.06 -36.45 5.20
N LEU A 34 -1.39 -36.30 5.25
CA LEU A 34 -2.01 -35.21 6.02
C LEU A 34 -1.63 -35.36 7.50
N ASP A 35 -1.19 -34.27 8.09
CA ASP A 35 -1.00 -34.17 9.54
C ASP A 35 -2.38 -34.20 10.23
N ASN A 36 -2.51 -34.89 11.33
CA ASN A 36 -3.78 -35.05 12.04
C ASN A 36 -4.31 -33.73 12.61
N GLU A 37 -3.42 -32.83 13.02
CA GLU A 37 -3.80 -31.51 13.58
C GLU A 37 -4.30 -30.55 12.49
N GLU A 38 -3.68 -30.59 11.31
CA GLU A 38 -4.02 -29.74 10.18
C GLU A 38 -5.14 -30.32 9.30
N ALA A 39 -5.35 -31.64 9.36
CA ALA A 39 -6.30 -32.37 8.50
C ALA A 39 -7.70 -31.74 8.48
N ARG A 40 -8.20 -31.28 9.64
CA ARG A 40 -9.54 -30.67 9.76
C ARG A 40 -9.70 -29.44 8.86
N ALA A 41 -8.73 -28.53 8.85
CA ALA A 41 -8.79 -27.32 8.05
C ALA A 41 -8.71 -27.64 6.55
N ILE A 42 -7.76 -28.50 6.16
CA ILE A 42 -7.53 -28.91 4.78
C ILE A 42 -8.75 -29.66 4.21
N LEU A 43 -9.32 -30.57 4.99
CA LEU A 43 -10.52 -31.33 4.60
C LEU A 43 -11.75 -30.42 4.48
N ALA A 44 -11.93 -29.44 5.39
CA ALA A 44 -13.03 -28.50 5.31
C ALA A 44 -12.93 -27.64 4.04
N GLN A 45 -11.75 -27.12 3.71
CA GLN A 45 -11.51 -26.35 2.49
C GLN A 45 -11.74 -27.19 1.22
N TYR A 46 -11.31 -28.45 1.24
CA TYR A 46 -11.57 -29.37 0.13
C TYR A 46 -13.06 -29.56 -0.09
N ILE A 47 -13.83 -29.92 0.96
CA ILE A 47 -15.28 -30.11 0.88
C ILE A 47 -15.99 -28.82 0.43
N GLU A 48 -15.59 -27.65 0.92
CA GLU A 48 -16.13 -26.38 0.44
C GLU A 48 -15.97 -26.23 -1.07
N SER A 49 -14.81 -26.56 -1.63
CA SER A 49 -14.57 -26.51 -3.07
C SER A 49 -15.49 -27.45 -3.87
N VAL A 50 -15.77 -28.63 -3.32
CA VAL A 50 -16.69 -29.61 -3.92
C VAL A 50 -18.13 -29.10 -3.85
N ILE A 51 -18.54 -28.54 -2.71
CA ILE A 51 -19.89 -27.97 -2.54
C ILE A 51 -20.11 -26.81 -3.52
N ARG A 52 -19.15 -25.89 -3.69
CA ARG A 52 -19.22 -24.81 -4.67
C ARG A 52 -19.45 -25.34 -6.09
N LYS A 53 -18.73 -26.39 -6.51
CA LYS A 53 -18.92 -27.03 -7.81
C LYS A 53 -20.33 -27.65 -7.93
N ALA A 54 -20.77 -28.36 -6.90
CA ALA A 54 -22.09 -29.02 -6.89
C ALA A 54 -23.22 -27.97 -6.99
N LEU A 55 -23.15 -26.85 -6.24
CA LEU A 55 -24.15 -25.80 -6.29
C LEU A 55 -24.20 -25.11 -7.66
N ASN A 56 -23.05 -24.93 -8.33
CA ASN A 56 -23.02 -24.43 -9.70
C ASN A 56 -23.77 -25.38 -10.65
N TYR A 57 -23.52 -26.67 -10.58
CA TYR A 57 -24.27 -27.66 -11.41
C TYR A 57 -25.76 -27.66 -11.10
N VAL A 58 -26.15 -27.55 -9.83
CA VAL A 58 -27.57 -27.48 -9.44
C VAL A 58 -28.23 -26.22 -10.03
N ARG A 59 -27.56 -25.08 -9.92
CA ARG A 59 -28.01 -23.80 -10.49
C ARG A 59 -28.18 -23.88 -12.00
N ASP A 60 -27.17 -24.42 -12.71
CA ASP A 60 -27.12 -24.40 -14.18
C ASP A 60 -28.13 -25.41 -14.80
N LYS A 61 -28.55 -26.43 -14.04
CA LYS A 61 -29.60 -27.35 -14.46
C LYS A 61 -31.02 -26.81 -14.27
N ALA A 62 -31.20 -25.76 -13.44
CA ALA A 62 -32.52 -25.17 -13.23
C ALA A 62 -32.91 -24.31 -14.43
N LYS A 63 -34.14 -24.49 -14.97
CA LYS A 63 -34.61 -23.80 -16.16
C LYS A 63 -35.14 -22.39 -15.87
N GLU A 64 -35.77 -22.21 -14.72
CA GLU A 64 -36.37 -20.93 -14.29
C GLU A 64 -35.56 -20.28 -13.17
N ASP A 65 -35.48 -18.95 -13.19
CA ASP A 65 -34.70 -18.21 -12.20
C ASP A 65 -35.21 -18.41 -10.76
N ASN A 66 -36.51 -18.55 -10.57
CA ASN A 66 -37.12 -18.83 -9.26
C ASN A 66 -36.73 -20.20 -8.71
N GLU A 67 -36.54 -21.19 -9.58
CA GLU A 67 -36.13 -22.55 -9.18
C GLU A 67 -34.64 -22.62 -8.81
N LYS A 68 -33.81 -21.72 -9.39
CA LYS A 68 -32.35 -21.77 -9.16
C LYS A 68 -32.01 -21.66 -7.69
N LEU A 69 -32.61 -20.70 -6.98
CA LEU A 69 -32.37 -20.50 -5.55
C LEU A 69 -32.92 -21.67 -4.73
N LEU A 70 -34.17 -22.06 -4.97
CA LEU A 70 -34.81 -23.15 -4.21
C LEU A 70 -34.05 -24.47 -4.31
N LYS A 71 -33.61 -24.86 -5.51
CA LYS A 71 -32.83 -26.09 -5.70
C LYS A 71 -31.48 -26.05 -5.01
N GLN A 72 -30.83 -24.87 -4.96
CA GLN A 72 -29.58 -24.74 -4.21
C GLN A 72 -29.83 -24.81 -2.69
N ILE A 73 -30.91 -24.21 -2.18
CA ILE A 73 -31.32 -24.32 -0.77
C ILE A 73 -31.62 -25.78 -0.41
N GLU A 74 -32.37 -26.50 -1.23
CA GLU A 74 -32.66 -27.89 -1.04
C GLU A 74 -31.38 -28.75 -0.98
N ALA A 75 -30.42 -28.49 -1.89
CA ALA A 75 -29.13 -29.15 -1.90
C ALA A 75 -28.34 -28.86 -0.62
N CYS A 76 -28.26 -27.60 -0.18
CA CYS A 76 -27.63 -27.23 1.08
C CYS A 76 -28.28 -27.91 2.28
N ASN A 77 -29.62 -27.95 2.32
CA ASN A 77 -30.36 -28.57 3.43
C ASN A 77 -30.15 -30.10 3.50
N LYS A 78 -29.97 -30.78 2.35
CA LYS A 78 -29.56 -32.19 2.32
C LYS A 78 -28.16 -32.40 2.88
N ILE A 79 -27.22 -31.51 2.55
CA ILE A 79 -25.85 -31.54 3.09
C ILE A 79 -25.87 -31.35 4.61
N VAL A 80 -26.60 -30.35 5.11
CA VAL A 80 -26.78 -30.11 6.56
C VAL A 80 -27.32 -31.32 7.27
N TYR A 81 -28.31 -32.02 6.66
CA TYR A 81 -28.88 -33.25 7.21
C TYR A 81 -27.83 -34.36 7.29
N ILE A 82 -27.09 -34.62 6.21
CA ILE A 82 -26.03 -35.64 6.19
C ILE A 82 -24.96 -35.31 7.24
N LEU A 83 -24.54 -34.07 7.36
CA LEU A 83 -23.55 -33.66 8.36
C LEU A 83 -24.05 -33.91 9.78
N SER A 84 -25.34 -33.68 10.07
CA SER A 84 -25.93 -34.00 11.38
C SER A 84 -25.92 -35.48 11.71
N GLU A 85 -26.14 -36.35 10.71
CA GLU A 85 -26.06 -37.81 10.88
C GLU A 85 -24.63 -38.30 11.12
N VAL A 86 -23.66 -37.79 10.32
CA VAL A 86 -22.25 -38.20 10.42
C VAL A 86 -21.63 -37.75 11.74
N SER A 87 -21.99 -36.57 12.24
CA SER A 87 -21.47 -36.03 13.50
C SER A 87 -22.19 -36.54 14.75
N ASN A 88 -23.37 -37.16 14.60
CA ASN A 88 -24.32 -37.46 15.69
C ASN A 88 -24.73 -36.28 16.53
N GLU A 89 -24.73 -35.06 15.93
CA GLU A 89 -25.06 -33.82 16.61
C GLU A 89 -26.37 -33.22 16.06
N ASP A 90 -27.44 -33.31 16.85
CA ASP A 90 -28.77 -32.81 16.47
C ASP A 90 -28.79 -31.27 16.32
N ASP A 91 -27.89 -30.55 16.97
CA ASP A 91 -27.79 -29.11 16.86
C ASP A 91 -27.47 -28.64 15.44
N ILE A 92 -26.77 -29.46 14.63
CA ILE A 92 -26.47 -29.14 13.23
C ILE A 92 -27.76 -29.03 12.39
N LYS A 93 -28.83 -29.78 12.74
CA LYS A 93 -30.13 -29.67 12.05
C LYS A 93 -30.73 -28.26 12.12
N LYS A 94 -30.38 -27.47 13.13
CA LYS A 94 -30.85 -26.10 13.30
C LYS A 94 -30.28 -25.14 12.23
N TYR A 95 -29.21 -25.52 11.56
CA TYR A 95 -28.64 -24.73 10.46
C TYR A 95 -29.35 -24.88 9.11
N LYS A 96 -30.49 -25.58 9.09
CA LYS A 96 -31.34 -25.67 7.91
C LYS A 96 -31.79 -24.27 7.46
N ILE A 97 -31.59 -23.97 6.18
CA ILE A 97 -31.94 -22.70 5.55
C ILE A 97 -33.46 -22.69 5.27
N SER A 98 -34.11 -21.56 5.58
CA SER A 98 -35.52 -21.32 5.23
C SER A 98 -35.72 -21.31 3.71
N GLU A 99 -36.85 -21.81 3.25
CA GLU A 99 -37.22 -21.83 1.82
C GLU A 99 -37.34 -20.43 1.21
N ASN A 100 -37.59 -19.40 2.05
CA ASN A 100 -37.62 -18.02 1.59
C ASN A 100 -36.23 -17.50 1.14
N GLY A 101 -35.14 -18.11 1.56
CA GLY A 101 -33.76 -17.72 1.17
C GLY A 101 -33.40 -16.29 1.58
N GLU A 102 -33.79 -15.89 2.79
CA GLU A 102 -33.56 -14.54 3.30
C GLU A 102 -32.23 -14.43 4.02
N MET A 103 -31.59 -13.25 3.92
CA MET A 103 -30.39 -12.91 4.66
C MET A 103 -30.69 -11.88 5.74
N LEU A 104 -30.29 -12.13 6.98
CA LEU A 104 -30.27 -11.11 8.02
C LEU A 104 -29.16 -10.08 7.69
N THR A 105 -29.55 -8.83 7.44
CA THR A 105 -28.63 -7.77 7.05
C THR A 105 -28.31 -6.78 8.16
N ALA A 106 -29.20 -6.60 9.12
CA ALA A 106 -28.99 -5.75 10.31
C ALA A 106 -30.05 -6.04 11.39
N LEU A 107 -29.63 -5.91 12.63
CA LEU A 107 -30.50 -5.97 13.80
C LEU A 107 -30.17 -4.80 14.74
N TYR A 108 -31.14 -3.95 15.04
CA TYR A 108 -30.98 -2.83 15.96
C TYR A 108 -32.15 -2.75 16.93
N SER A 109 -31.85 -2.32 18.15
CA SER A 109 -32.89 -1.96 19.11
C SER A 109 -33.71 -0.77 18.59
N LYS A 110 -35.00 -0.78 18.82
CA LYS A 110 -35.87 0.40 18.57
C LYS A 110 -35.68 1.50 19.62
N ILE A 111 -35.14 1.16 20.79
CA ILE A 111 -34.96 2.09 21.90
C ILE A 111 -33.82 3.05 21.57
N ASN A 112 -34.11 4.35 21.62
CA ASN A 112 -33.16 5.42 21.32
C ASN A 112 -32.47 5.35 19.95
N ASN A 113 -33.10 4.71 18.97
CA ASN A 113 -32.53 4.56 17.64
C ASN A 113 -33.29 5.42 16.63
N LYS A 114 -32.60 6.36 16.00
CA LYS A 114 -33.15 7.25 14.95
C LYS A 114 -33.83 6.47 13.82
N ARG A 115 -33.31 5.28 13.46
CA ARG A 115 -33.89 4.42 12.40
C ARG A 115 -35.26 3.86 12.74
N ALA A 116 -35.60 3.75 14.02
CA ALA A 116 -36.95 3.35 14.43
C ALA A 116 -38.00 4.39 13.98
N ILE A 117 -37.57 5.65 13.78
CA ILE A 117 -38.40 6.76 13.33
C ILE A 117 -38.32 6.96 11.84
N SER A 118 -37.09 7.04 11.29
CA SER A 118 -36.85 7.37 9.87
C SER A 118 -37.08 6.20 8.90
N LYS A 119 -37.11 4.95 9.39
CA LYS A 119 -37.16 3.71 8.58
C LYS A 119 -36.06 3.60 7.53
N GLU A 120 -34.98 4.33 7.71
CA GLU A 120 -33.83 4.28 6.79
C GLU A 120 -33.12 2.93 6.85
N LYS A 121 -32.63 2.48 5.68
CA LYS A 121 -31.80 1.28 5.62
C LYS A 121 -30.48 1.48 6.38
N ALA A 122 -29.96 0.39 6.96
CA ALA A 122 -28.66 0.40 7.61
C ALA A 122 -27.56 0.83 6.60
N ILE A 123 -26.68 1.74 7.03
CA ILE A 123 -25.48 2.09 6.28
C ILE A 123 -24.60 0.84 6.23
N ARG A 124 -24.15 0.47 5.03
CA ARG A 124 -23.30 -0.70 4.80
C ARG A 124 -22.28 -0.36 3.72
N PRO A 125 -21.06 -0.95 3.77
CA PRO A 125 -20.15 -0.97 2.62
C PRO A 125 -20.84 -1.50 1.37
N VAL A 126 -20.37 -1.11 0.18
CA VAL A 126 -20.89 -1.64 -1.09
C VAL A 126 -20.46 -3.09 -1.26
N THR A 127 -19.22 -3.39 -0.91
CA THR A 127 -18.72 -4.76 -0.89
C THR A 127 -19.26 -5.53 0.33
N PRO A 128 -19.60 -6.82 0.17
CA PRO A 128 -20.09 -7.64 1.27
C PRO A 128 -19.13 -7.63 2.49
N ILE A 129 -19.67 -7.61 3.70
CA ILE A 129 -18.87 -7.71 4.94
C ILE A 129 -18.55 -9.17 5.33
N SER A 130 -19.01 -10.12 4.55
CA SER A 130 -18.77 -11.56 4.71
C SER A 130 -17.81 -12.15 3.67
N GLN A 131 -17.36 -11.36 2.70
CA GLN A 131 -16.49 -11.83 1.62
C GLN A 131 -15.30 -10.88 1.44
N SER A 132 -14.12 -11.47 1.34
CA SER A 132 -12.91 -10.73 1.01
C SER A 132 -12.93 -10.25 -0.43
N SER A 133 -12.28 -9.12 -0.71
CA SER A 133 -12.24 -8.51 -2.05
C SER A 133 -10.97 -7.70 -2.26
N LEU A 134 -10.56 -7.57 -3.53
CA LEU A 134 -9.41 -6.76 -3.91
C LEU A 134 -9.90 -5.43 -4.50
N PHE A 135 -9.29 -4.33 -4.06
CA PHE A 135 -9.46 -2.99 -4.62
C PHE A 135 -8.19 -2.62 -5.38
N THR A 136 -8.31 -2.30 -6.65
CA THR A 136 -7.17 -1.94 -7.52
C THR A 136 -7.22 -0.48 -7.98
N GLY A 137 -8.28 0.24 -7.61
CA GLY A 137 -8.55 1.58 -8.11
C GLY A 137 -9.13 1.60 -9.53
N ALA A 138 -9.62 0.46 -10.03
CA ALA A 138 -10.27 0.39 -11.33
C ALA A 138 -11.62 1.14 -11.32
N THR A 139 -11.99 1.74 -12.46
CA THR A 139 -13.19 2.58 -12.58
C THR A 139 -14.52 1.87 -12.30
N MET A 140 -14.56 0.55 -12.41
CA MET A 140 -15.74 -0.27 -12.14
C MET A 140 -15.81 -0.77 -10.69
N GLU A 141 -14.78 -0.53 -9.90
CA GLU A 141 -14.72 -0.90 -8.48
C GLU A 141 -15.30 0.22 -7.61
N PRO A 142 -15.84 -0.12 -6.43
CA PRO A 142 -16.22 0.89 -5.45
C PRO A 142 -15.00 1.72 -5.05
N ASN A 143 -15.19 3.04 -4.93
CA ASN A 143 -14.15 3.95 -4.49
C ASN A 143 -13.77 3.65 -3.03
N MET A 144 -12.48 3.51 -2.75
CA MET A 144 -11.94 3.19 -1.41
C MET A 144 -12.42 4.19 -0.34
N LEU A 145 -12.47 5.49 -0.66
CA LEU A 145 -12.98 6.51 0.25
C LEU A 145 -14.45 6.27 0.63
N SER A 146 -15.30 5.94 -0.36
CA SER A 146 -16.72 5.64 -0.11
C SER A 146 -16.90 4.40 0.76
N GLU A 147 -16.07 3.36 0.53
CA GLU A 147 -16.09 2.16 1.37
C GLU A 147 -15.67 2.48 2.80
N LEU A 148 -14.55 3.18 2.99
CA LEU A 148 -14.06 3.53 4.33
C LEU A 148 -15.08 4.37 5.11
N ASN A 149 -15.72 5.36 4.49
CA ASN A 149 -16.77 6.14 5.15
C ASN A 149 -17.92 5.25 5.64
N LYS A 150 -18.35 4.28 4.83
CA LYS A 150 -19.42 3.34 5.23
C LYS A 150 -18.96 2.34 6.29
N GLU A 151 -17.72 1.89 6.24
CA GLU A 151 -17.12 1.07 7.30
C GLU A 151 -17.08 1.82 8.63
N ILE A 152 -16.59 3.07 8.66
CA ILE A 152 -16.55 3.93 9.84
C ILE A 152 -17.94 4.10 10.45
N LEU A 153 -18.95 4.35 9.63
CA LEU A 153 -20.30 4.57 10.10
C LEU A 153 -21.02 3.29 10.57
N SER A 154 -20.60 2.11 10.09
CA SER A 154 -21.29 0.83 10.35
C SER A 154 -20.59 -0.11 11.32
N CYS A 155 -19.36 0.15 11.74
CA CYS A 155 -18.63 -0.66 12.73
C CYS A 155 -18.93 -0.23 14.18
N ASP A 156 -18.44 -1.00 15.16
CA ASP A 156 -18.53 -0.69 16.58
C ASP A 156 -17.26 -0.04 17.13
N SER A 157 -16.08 -0.39 16.58
CA SER A 157 -14.81 0.27 16.90
C SER A 157 -13.84 0.21 15.73
N ILE A 158 -12.80 1.05 15.77
CA ILE A 158 -11.87 1.27 14.66
C ILE A 158 -10.44 1.20 15.17
N ASP A 159 -9.60 0.43 14.50
CA ASP A 159 -8.15 0.38 14.71
C ASP A 159 -7.43 0.70 13.40
N LEU A 160 -6.61 1.74 13.39
CA LEU A 160 -5.85 2.19 12.23
C LEU A 160 -4.36 2.07 12.52
N LEU A 161 -3.64 1.35 11.68
CA LEU A 161 -2.18 1.24 11.69
C LEU A 161 -1.64 1.78 10.37
N VAL A 162 -1.20 3.03 10.36
CA VAL A 162 -0.85 3.74 9.12
C VAL A 162 0.46 4.50 9.27
N SER A 163 1.34 4.35 8.28
CA SER A 163 2.61 5.06 8.29
C SER A 163 2.44 6.57 8.25
N PHE A 164 1.55 7.05 7.38
CA PHE A 164 1.39 8.48 7.15
C PHE A 164 -0.07 8.90 7.22
N VAL A 165 -0.31 10.01 7.89
CA VAL A 165 -1.62 10.63 8.03
C VAL A 165 -1.55 12.03 7.44
N LYS A 166 -2.16 12.23 6.26
CA LYS A 166 -2.24 13.52 5.59
C LYS A 166 -3.55 14.22 5.85
N TRP A 167 -3.51 15.54 6.04
CA TRP A 167 -4.72 16.35 6.20
C TRP A 167 -5.65 16.21 4.97
N SER A 168 -5.07 16.09 3.79
CA SER A 168 -5.83 15.88 2.55
C SER A 168 -6.70 14.62 2.56
N GLY A 169 -6.27 13.56 3.25
CA GLY A 169 -7.03 12.33 3.43
C GLY A 169 -8.03 12.43 4.59
N ILE A 170 -7.57 12.91 5.75
CA ILE A 170 -8.41 13.04 6.95
C ILE A 170 -9.63 13.94 6.68
N ARG A 171 -9.48 15.06 6.00
CA ARG A 171 -10.60 15.95 5.68
C ARG A 171 -11.74 15.27 4.89
N CYS A 172 -11.44 14.18 4.18
CA CYS A 172 -12.43 13.39 3.44
C CYS A 172 -13.15 12.36 4.34
N LEU A 173 -12.57 12.03 5.49
CA LEU A 173 -13.09 11.07 6.47
C LEU A 173 -13.59 11.75 7.74
N ILE A 174 -13.29 13.04 7.96
CA ILE A 174 -13.46 13.70 9.25
C ILE A 174 -14.91 13.72 9.73
N GLU A 175 -15.86 13.95 8.84
CA GLU A 175 -17.29 13.97 9.18
C GLU A 175 -17.76 12.59 9.68
N SER A 176 -17.35 11.51 9.00
CA SER A 176 -17.69 10.14 9.40
C SER A 176 -16.99 9.73 10.71
N LEU A 177 -15.73 10.16 10.90
CA LEU A 177 -14.98 9.92 12.14
C LEU A 177 -15.59 10.69 13.33
N GLU A 178 -15.99 11.94 13.11
CA GLU A 178 -16.67 12.75 14.12
C GLU A 178 -18.02 12.14 14.51
N GLU A 179 -18.84 11.75 13.54
CA GLU A 179 -20.11 11.07 13.80
C GLU A 179 -19.89 9.76 14.57
N ALA A 180 -18.90 8.95 14.18
CA ALA A 180 -18.57 7.72 14.89
C ALA A 180 -18.10 7.98 16.32
N ALA A 181 -17.24 8.97 16.52
CA ALA A 181 -16.71 9.37 17.83
C ALA A 181 -17.81 9.91 18.75
N LEU A 182 -18.70 10.77 18.24
CA LEU A 182 -19.86 11.30 18.99
C LEU A 182 -20.87 10.21 19.37
N ASN A 183 -20.98 9.15 18.56
CA ASN A 183 -21.77 7.97 18.86
C ASN A 183 -21.08 7.00 19.85
N GLY A 184 -19.95 7.39 20.44
CA GLY A 184 -19.25 6.62 21.48
C GLY A 184 -18.36 5.49 20.95
N LYS A 185 -18.12 5.42 19.64
CA LYS A 185 -17.23 4.40 19.07
C LYS A 185 -15.78 4.71 19.44
N LYS A 186 -15.05 3.69 19.90
CA LYS A 186 -13.61 3.81 20.18
C LYS A 186 -12.83 3.77 18.89
N ILE A 187 -11.95 4.76 18.71
CA ILE A 187 -11.07 4.88 17.53
C ILE A 187 -9.63 4.95 18.02
N ARG A 188 -8.80 4.02 17.57
CA ARG A 188 -7.38 3.98 17.92
C ARG A 188 -6.54 4.10 16.65
N ILE A 189 -5.53 4.94 16.70
CA ILE A 189 -4.65 5.21 15.56
C ILE A 189 -3.20 5.03 16.00
N ILE A 190 -2.45 4.19 15.29
CA ILE A 190 -1.01 4.09 15.40
C ILE A 190 -0.39 4.67 14.13
N THR A 191 0.52 5.63 14.29
CA THR A 191 1.25 6.25 13.19
C THR A 191 2.70 6.55 13.58
N THR A 192 3.47 7.14 12.68
CA THR A 192 4.88 7.45 12.92
C THR A 192 5.27 8.84 12.40
N SER A 193 6.32 9.40 12.97
CA SER A 193 7.00 10.59 12.44
C SER A 193 7.97 10.27 11.30
N TYR A 194 8.22 8.98 11.01
CA TYR A 194 9.16 8.53 9.98
C TYR A 194 8.93 9.22 8.62
N MET A 195 10.02 9.58 7.96
CA MET A 195 10.06 10.34 6.71
C MET A 195 9.40 11.74 6.77
N GLY A 196 8.97 12.23 7.92
CA GLY A 196 8.29 13.53 8.03
C GLY A 196 7.01 13.66 7.19
N ALA A 197 6.42 12.52 6.80
CA ALA A 197 5.32 12.49 5.85
C ALA A 197 3.94 12.68 6.47
N THR A 198 3.81 12.56 7.79
CA THR A 198 2.58 12.85 8.54
C THR A 198 2.38 14.36 8.68
N ASP A 199 1.15 14.85 8.51
CA ASP A 199 0.82 16.25 8.69
C ASP A 199 0.43 16.55 10.14
N GLU A 200 1.09 17.52 10.79
CA GLU A 200 0.77 17.99 12.15
C GLU A 200 -0.73 18.30 12.28
N LYS A 201 -1.28 19.03 11.29
CA LYS A 201 -2.69 19.41 11.27
C LYS A 201 -3.62 18.21 11.34
N ALA A 202 -3.31 17.11 10.64
CA ALA A 202 -4.14 15.91 10.65
C ALA A 202 -4.22 15.30 12.06
N ILE A 203 -3.08 15.20 12.74
CA ILE A 203 -3.00 14.66 14.10
C ILE A 203 -3.74 15.59 15.08
N TYR A 204 -3.58 16.91 14.95
CA TYR A 204 -4.24 17.87 15.85
C TYR A 204 -5.77 17.87 15.70
N GLU A 205 -6.29 17.78 14.47
CA GLU A 205 -7.71 17.76 14.24
C GLU A 205 -8.34 16.42 14.71
N LEU A 206 -7.66 15.30 14.51
CA LEU A 206 -8.11 14.00 15.04
C LEU A 206 -8.11 13.97 16.57
N ALA A 207 -7.08 14.53 17.22
CA ALA A 207 -6.98 14.54 18.68
C ALA A 207 -8.04 15.43 19.38
N LYS A 208 -8.75 16.28 18.65
CA LYS A 208 -9.88 17.07 19.18
C LYS A 208 -11.17 16.26 19.30
N LEU A 209 -11.30 15.16 18.55
CA LEU A 209 -12.49 14.35 18.52
C LEU A 209 -12.59 13.49 19.79
N PRO A 210 -13.77 13.31 20.37
CA PRO A 210 -13.95 12.43 21.52
C PRO A 210 -13.68 10.96 21.14
N ASN A 211 -13.31 10.14 22.11
CA ASN A 211 -13.10 8.71 21.94
C ASN A 211 -12.04 8.32 20.88
N ILE A 212 -11.17 9.25 20.49
CA ILE A 212 -10.01 8.99 19.62
C ILE A 212 -8.74 8.99 20.46
N GLU A 213 -7.96 7.92 20.34
CA GLU A 213 -6.64 7.79 20.92
C GLU A 213 -5.60 7.61 19.80
N ILE A 214 -4.55 8.42 19.84
CA ILE A 214 -3.49 8.38 18.82
C ILE A 214 -2.18 8.04 19.50
N LYS A 215 -1.48 7.02 19.00
CA LYS A 215 -0.13 6.69 19.42
C LYS A 215 0.85 6.91 18.27
N ILE A 216 1.99 7.51 18.58
CA ILE A 216 2.99 7.91 17.58
C ILE A 216 4.34 7.28 17.92
N SER A 217 4.93 6.58 16.95
CA SER A 217 6.35 6.21 17.02
C SER A 217 7.21 7.40 16.59
N TYR A 218 8.14 7.77 17.46
CA TYR A 218 9.16 8.79 17.21
C TYR A 218 10.55 8.18 16.92
N ASP A 219 10.65 6.84 17.02
CA ASP A 219 11.87 6.10 16.69
C ASP A 219 11.86 5.73 15.21
N THR A 220 12.69 6.39 14.44
CA THR A 220 12.77 6.25 12.98
C THR A 220 13.99 5.45 12.53
N GLU A 221 14.87 5.12 13.46
CA GLU A 221 16.09 4.36 13.17
C GLU A 221 15.87 2.85 13.35
N ARG A 222 15.15 2.45 14.38
CA ARG A 222 14.96 1.06 14.80
C ARG A 222 13.71 0.43 14.20
N THR A 223 12.56 1.13 14.29
CA THR A 223 11.28 0.64 13.80
C THR A 223 10.76 1.56 12.71
N ARG A 224 10.93 1.15 11.46
CA ARG A 224 10.40 1.87 10.30
C ARG A 224 8.97 1.40 10.03
N LEU A 225 8.00 1.90 10.78
CA LEU A 225 6.61 1.57 10.54
C LEU A 225 6.19 1.99 9.13
N HIS A 226 5.90 1.01 8.28
CA HIS A 226 5.44 1.24 6.90
C HIS A 226 4.11 0.50 6.59
N ALA A 227 3.37 0.12 7.63
CA ALA A 227 2.08 -0.53 7.51
C ALA A 227 0.98 0.44 7.03
N LYS A 228 0.01 -0.08 6.29
CA LYS A 228 -1.23 0.60 5.92
C LYS A 228 -2.33 -0.43 6.09
N ALA A 229 -2.93 -0.40 7.26
CA ALA A 229 -3.89 -1.38 7.68
C ALA A 229 -5.02 -0.71 8.49
N TYR A 230 -6.25 -1.00 8.13
CA TYR A 230 -7.46 -0.42 8.68
C TYR A 230 -8.36 -1.56 9.16
N MET A 231 -8.81 -1.54 10.39
CA MET A 231 -9.71 -2.56 10.92
C MET A 231 -10.97 -1.92 11.47
N PHE A 232 -12.10 -2.46 11.07
CA PHE A 232 -13.45 -2.04 11.47
C PHE A 232 -14.12 -3.21 12.17
N LYS A 233 -14.09 -3.17 13.51
CA LYS A 233 -14.57 -4.26 14.35
C LYS A 233 -16.08 -4.23 14.49
N ARG A 234 -16.71 -5.40 14.48
CA ARG A 234 -18.14 -5.59 14.71
C ARG A 234 -18.36 -6.71 15.72
N ASN A 235 -19.12 -6.41 16.77
CA ASN A 235 -19.48 -7.38 17.81
C ASN A 235 -20.35 -8.52 17.26
N THR A 236 -20.86 -8.36 16.06
CA THR A 236 -21.64 -9.39 15.34
C THR A 236 -20.79 -10.46 14.67
N GLY A 237 -19.45 -10.37 14.74
CA GLY A 237 -18.54 -11.32 14.07
C GLY A 237 -18.33 -11.03 12.58
N PHE A 238 -18.67 -9.82 12.10
CA PHE A 238 -18.45 -9.36 10.72
C PHE A 238 -17.37 -8.27 10.65
N THR A 239 -16.29 -8.44 11.40
CA THR A 239 -15.12 -7.57 11.38
C THR A 239 -14.49 -7.58 9.99
N THR A 240 -14.12 -6.38 9.51
CA THR A 240 -13.44 -6.20 8.22
C THR A 240 -12.10 -5.50 8.42
N ALA A 241 -11.11 -5.91 7.65
CA ALA A 241 -9.79 -5.27 7.64
C ALA A 241 -9.34 -4.97 6.20
N TYR A 242 -8.66 -3.86 6.01
CA TYR A 242 -8.06 -3.47 4.74
C TYR A 242 -6.55 -3.40 4.92
N ILE A 243 -5.81 -4.06 4.06
CA ILE A 243 -4.34 -4.07 4.06
C ILE A 243 -3.86 -3.81 2.65
N GLY A 244 -2.93 -2.87 2.49
CA GLY A 244 -2.41 -2.58 1.16
C GLY A 244 -1.41 -1.44 1.11
N SER A 245 -1.42 -0.71 0.00
CA SER A 245 -0.48 0.39 -0.25
C SER A 245 -1.02 1.76 0.17
N SER A 246 -2.33 1.91 0.41
CA SER A 246 -2.98 3.19 0.69
C SER A 246 -2.65 3.74 2.07
N ASN A 247 -1.98 4.89 2.11
CA ASN A 247 -1.94 5.75 3.30
C ASN A 247 -3.20 6.64 3.37
N ILE A 248 -3.42 7.30 4.51
CA ILE A 248 -4.51 8.29 4.64
C ILE A 248 -4.10 9.58 3.91
N SER A 249 -4.27 9.59 2.60
CA SER A 249 -4.11 10.76 1.75
C SER A 249 -5.22 10.82 0.70
N ASN A 250 -5.58 12.01 0.23
CA ASN A 250 -6.66 12.15 -0.74
C ASN A 250 -6.40 11.34 -2.02
N VAL A 251 -5.18 11.40 -2.55
CA VAL A 251 -4.82 10.68 -3.78
C VAL A 251 -4.94 9.16 -3.59
N ALA A 252 -4.41 8.62 -2.49
CA ALA A 252 -4.47 7.19 -2.21
C ALA A 252 -5.91 6.67 -2.00
N LEU A 253 -6.78 7.51 -1.44
CA LEU A 253 -8.17 7.12 -1.16
C LEU A 253 -9.14 7.35 -2.32
N THR A 254 -8.79 8.16 -3.33
CA THR A 254 -9.73 8.57 -4.39
C THR A 254 -9.31 8.18 -5.80
N SER A 255 -8.12 8.59 -6.23
CA SER A 255 -7.68 8.51 -7.63
C SER A 255 -6.36 7.76 -7.84
N GLY A 256 -5.68 7.39 -6.76
CA GLY A 256 -4.43 6.62 -6.84
C GLY A 256 -4.70 5.19 -7.29
N LEU A 257 -3.78 4.63 -8.09
CA LEU A 257 -3.79 3.20 -8.43
C LEU A 257 -3.17 2.42 -7.26
N GLU A 258 -3.93 2.34 -6.17
CA GLU A 258 -3.51 1.68 -4.94
C GLU A 258 -4.17 0.30 -4.83
N TRP A 259 -3.38 -0.67 -4.43
CA TRP A 259 -3.88 -2.02 -4.24
C TRP A 259 -4.13 -2.28 -2.75
N ASN A 260 -5.39 -2.59 -2.43
CA ASN A 260 -5.81 -2.92 -1.07
C ASN A 260 -6.65 -4.18 -1.09
N ILE A 261 -6.35 -5.12 -0.21
CA ILE A 261 -7.19 -6.27 0.02
C ILE A 261 -8.10 -5.98 1.22
N LYS A 262 -9.41 -6.16 1.01
CA LYS A 262 -10.39 -6.27 2.09
C LYS A 262 -10.42 -7.72 2.54
N ILE A 263 -10.18 -7.97 3.81
CA ILE A 263 -10.24 -9.26 4.47
C ILE A 263 -11.41 -9.22 5.45
N THR A 264 -12.19 -10.28 5.52
CA THR A 264 -13.34 -10.34 6.43
C THR A 264 -13.19 -11.49 7.42
N GLU A 265 -13.71 -11.31 8.63
CA GLU A 265 -13.67 -12.32 9.69
C GLU A 265 -14.38 -13.62 9.29
N GLN A 266 -15.44 -13.52 8.46
CA GLN A 266 -16.20 -14.66 7.99
C GLN A 266 -15.44 -15.51 6.96
N ASP A 267 -14.56 -14.89 6.17
CA ASP A 267 -13.83 -15.53 5.07
C ASP A 267 -12.40 -15.94 5.48
N SER A 268 -11.80 -15.18 6.41
CA SER A 268 -10.39 -15.33 6.79
C SER A 268 -10.19 -15.05 8.29
N PHE A 269 -10.87 -15.83 9.13
CA PHE A 269 -10.91 -15.63 10.59
C PHE A 269 -9.51 -15.52 11.20
N ASP A 270 -8.61 -16.45 10.88
CA ASP A 270 -7.27 -16.48 11.47
C ASP A 270 -6.42 -15.26 11.11
N ILE A 271 -6.58 -14.72 9.88
CA ILE A 271 -5.87 -13.52 9.45
C ILE A 271 -6.38 -12.30 10.22
N VAL A 272 -7.70 -12.17 10.41
CA VAL A 272 -8.29 -11.07 11.19
C VAL A 272 -7.86 -11.16 12.64
N LYS A 273 -7.85 -12.36 13.25
CA LYS A 273 -7.37 -12.54 14.64
C LYS A 273 -5.89 -12.25 14.79
N LYS A 274 -5.07 -12.61 13.83
CA LYS A 274 -3.64 -12.25 13.81
C LYS A 274 -3.45 -10.74 13.71
N PHE A 275 -4.27 -10.05 12.90
CA PHE A 275 -4.24 -8.59 12.84
C PHE A 275 -4.58 -7.97 14.20
N GLU A 276 -5.67 -8.41 14.84
CA GLU A 276 -6.08 -7.94 16.16
C GLU A 276 -4.95 -8.10 17.18
N ALA A 277 -4.38 -9.30 17.28
CA ALA A 277 -3.31 -9.59 18.22
C ALA A 277 -2.05 -8.74 17.95
N THR A 278 -1.69 -8.53 16.68
CA THR A 278 -0.55 -7.71 16.29
C THR A 278 -0.78 -6.24 16.63
N PHE A 279 -1.99 -5.73 16.35
CA PHE A 279 -2.35 -4.35 16.70
C PHE A 279 -2.30 -4.13 18.22
N GLU A 280 -2.85 -5.06 19.02
CA GLU A 280 -2.79 -5.00 20.49
C GLU A 280 -1.35 -5.05 21.01
N SER A 281 -0.48 -5.86 20.39
CA SER A 281 0.94 -5.90 20.73
C SER A 281 1.60 -4.54 20.52
N TYR A 282 1.38 -3.90 19.36
CA TYR A 282 1.93 -2.57 19.07
C TYR A 282 1.28 -1.49 19.95
N TRP A 283 -0.03 -1.61 20.20
CA TRP A 283 -0.73 -0.67 21.06
C TRP A 283 -0.17 -0.64 22.48
N ASN A 284 0.29 -1.76 22.99
CA ASN A 284 0.86 -1.88 24.32
C ASN A 284 2.39 -1.74 24.37
N ASP A 285 3.06 -1.59 23.22
CA ASP A 285 4.49 -1.36 23.16
C ASP A 285 4.83 0.08 23.57
N GLY A 286 5.83 0.23 24.44
CA GLY A 286 6.29 1.54 24.92
C GLY A 286 6.92 2.44 23.84
N GLU A 287 7.23 1.91 22.67
CA GLU A 287 7.70 2.69 21.52
C GLU A 287 6.62 3.64 21.01
N PHE A 288 5.36 3.22 21.05
CA PHE A 288 4.23 4.00 20.57
C PHE A 288 3.66 4.89 21.69
N VAL A 289 4.04 6.15 21.66
CA VAL A 289 3.72 7.13 22.69
C VAL A 289 2.34 7.75 22.43
N LEU A 290 1.49 7.79 23.48
CA LEU A 290 0.18 8.42 23.39
C LEU A 290 0.33 9.93 23.16
N PHE A 291 -0.37 10.44 22.14
CA PHE A 291 -0.47 11.85 21.84
C PHE A 291 -1.73 12.43 22.48
N THR A 292 -1.56 13.26 23.51
CA THR A 292 -2.69 13.85 24.27
C THR A 292 -3.10 15.23 23.79
N GLY A 293 -2.37 15.80 22.82
CA GLY A 293 -2.65 17.12 22.26
C GLY A 293 -2.17 18.29 23.13
N THR A 294 -1.35 18.04 24.14
CA THR A 294 -0.69 19.08 24.92
C THR A 294 0.30 19.88 24.07
N ASP A 295 0.70 21.07 24.52
CA ASP A 295 1.67 21.86 23.80
C ASP A 295 3.06 21.18 23.75
N GLU A 296 3.38 20.38 24.75
CA GLU A 296 4.59 19.54 24.77
C GLU A 296 4.55 18.47 23.67
N ASP A 297 3.43 17.74 23.55
CA ASP A 297 3.21 16.74 22.50
C ASP A 297 3.28 17.36 21.10
N LYS A 298 2.66 18.54 20.93
CA LYS A 298 2.69 19.27 19.66
C LYS A 298 4.12 19.70 19.30
N LEU A 299 4.87 20.17 20.28
CA LEU A 299 6.27 20.56 20.07
C LEU A 299 7.13 19.34 19.72
N LYS A 300 6.96 18.23 20.45
CA LYS A 300 7.67 16.97 20.21
C LYS A 300 7.40 16.45 18.79
N LEU A 301 6.12 16.41 18.37
CA LEU A 301 5.74 15.99 17.03
C LEU A 301 6.35 16.89 15.96
N ARG A 302 6.26 18.19 16.13
CA ARG A 302 6.84 19.18 15.20
C ARG A 302 8.34 19.05 15.05
N MET A 303 9.06 18.84 16.17
CA MET A 303 10.50 18.63 16.15
C MET A 303 10.89 17.35 15.43
N ALA A 304 10.19 16.23 15.71
CA ALA A 304 10.42 14.97 15.07
C ALA A 304 10.20 15.03 13.55
N LEU A 305 9.07 15.60 13.10
CA LEU A 305 8.77 15.76 11.67
C LEU A 305 9.78 16.65 10.94
N ARG A 306 10.31 17.69 11.62
CA ARG A 306 11.36 18.57 11.04
C ARG A 306 12.72 17.89 10.95
N LYS A 307 13.07 17.07 11.95
CA LYS A 307 14.30 16.26 11.94
C LYS A 307 14.26 15.30 10.75
N GLU A 308 13.21 14.54 10.64
CA GLU A 308 12.99 13.58 9.56
C GLU A 308 13.01 14.22 8.17
N ASN A 309 12.32 15.35 7.99
CA ASN A 309 12.35 16.08 6.71
C ASN A 309 13.77 16.51 6.30
N LYS A 310 14.61 16.89 7.26
CA LYS A 310 16.03 17.19 6.99
C LYS A 310 16.85 15.94 6.69
N GLU A 311 16.56 14.82 7.34
CA GLU A 311 17.23 13.54 7.10
C GLU A 311 16.78 12.91 5.78
N VAL A 312 15.50 12.96 5.48
CA VAL A 312 14.95 12.52 4.18
C VAL A 312 15.49 13.35 3.01
N GLU A 313 15.66 14.68 3.18
CA GLU A 313 16.39 15.47 2.20
C GLU A 313 17.85 15.02 2.04
N ARG A 314 18.50 14.53 3.10
CA ARG A 314 19.85 13.94 3.05
C ARG A 314 19.82 12.51 2.47
N GLU A 315 18.90 11.65 2.89
CA GLU A 315 18.79 10.25 2.43
C GLU A 315 18.21 10.12 1.01
N ASN A 316 17.24 10.93 0.60
CA ASN A 316 16.72 10.93 -0.77
C ASN A 316 17.79 11.24 -1.82
N ASN A 317 18.86 11.93 -1.42
CA ASN A 317 20.03 12.09 -2.26
C ASN A 317 20.87 10.79 -2.39
N PHE A 318 20.64 9.76 -1.58
CA PHE A 318 21.42 8.52 -1.57
C PHE A 318 20.60 7.23 -1.85
N LEU A 319 19.26 7.28 -1.72
CA LEU A 319 18.40 6.07 -1.80
C LEU A 319 18.21 5.52 -3.21
N PHE A 320 18.44 6.30 -4.25
CA PHE A 320 18.38 5.82 -5.61
C PHE A 320 19.77 5.66 -6.19
N ASP A 321 20.23 4.40 -6.27
CA ASP A 321 21.41 4.09 -7.09
C ASP A 321 20.97 4.18 -8.56
N ILE A 322 20.91 5.42 -9.07
CA ILE A 322 20.57 5.68 -10.48
C ILE A 322 21.60 4.96 -11.31
N LYS A 323 21.16 3.99 -12.10
CA LYS A 323 21.98 3.30 -13.09
C LYS A 323 21.60 3.80 -14.48
N PRO A 324 22.57 4.03 -15.37
CA PRO A 324 22.25 4.43 -16.73
C PRO A 324 21.53 3.29 -17.46
N TYR A 325 20.46 3.60 -18.19
CA TYR A 325 19.81 2.66 -19.10
C TYR A 325 20.77 2.18 -20.20
N SER A 326 20.44 1.08 -20.86
CA SER A 326 21.29 0.50 -21.91
C SER A 326 21.67 1.49 -23.01
N TYR A 327 20.72 2.25 -23.52
CA TYR A 327 20.96 3.30 -24.51
C TYR A 327 21.78 4.48 -23.97
N GLN A 328 21.67 4.81 -22.69
CA GLN A 328 22.50 5.84 -22.04
C GLN A 328 23.95 5.37 -21.89
N LYS A 329 24.15 4.08 -21.57
CA LYS A 329 25.49 3.47 -21.53
C LYS A 329 26.16 3.52 -22.89
N GLU A 330 25.43 3.19 -23.96
CA GLU A 330 25.97 3.27 -25.33
C GLU A 330 26.41 4.69 -25.67
N ILE A 331 25.65 5.72 -25.30
CA ILE A 331 26.05 7.11 -25.51
C ILE A 331 27.31 7.45 -24.71
N LEU A 332 27.40 7.02 -23.45
CA LEU A 332 28.58 7.24 -22.61
C LEU A 332 29.81 6.55 -23.15
N GLU A 333 29.71 5.32 -23.66
CA GLU A 333 30.80 4.56 -24.29
C GLU A 333 31.28 5.24 -25.58
N ARG A 334 30.36 5.78 -26.38
CA ARG A 334 30.71 6.55 -27.58
C ARG A 334 31.45 7.85 -27.25
N LEU A 335 31.00 8.59 -26.21
CA LEU A 335 31.69 9.79 -25.74
C LEU A 335 33.09 9.49 -25.22
N ASP A 336 33.25 8.38 -24.51
CA ASP A 336 34.55 7.92 -24.03
C ASP A 336 35.51 7.51 -25.17
N ALA A 337 34.97 6.78 -26.15
CA ALA A 337 35.71 6.41 -27.35
C ALA A 337 36.19 7.63 -28.18
N GLU A 338 35.34 8.64 -28.38
CA GLU A 338 35.71 9.89 -29.07
C GLU A 338 36.87 10.61 -28.36
N ARG A 339 36.89 10.64 -27.03
CA ARG A 339 37.99 11.24 -26.27
C ARG A 339 39.25 10.41 -26.30
N LYS A 340 39.17 9.10 -26.07
CA LYS A 340 40.36 8.23 -25.91
C LYS A 340 40.99 7.82 -27.21
N LEU A 341 40.18 7.50 -28.22
CA LEU A 341 40.69 7.00 -29.49
C LEU A 341 40.96 8.12 -30.50
N PHE A 342 40.14 9.17 -30.49
CA PHE A 342 40.23 10.22 -31.50
C PHE A 342 40.66 11.57 -30.92
N ASN A 343 40.95 11.68 -29.64
CA ASN A 343 41.34 12.90 -28.92
C ASN A 343 40.36 14.08 -29.14
N LYS A 344 39.07 13.77 -29.29
CA LYS A 344 38.00 14.75 -29.50
C LYS A 344 37.31 15.09 -28.19
N ASN A 345 37.56 16.30 -27.72
CA ASN A 345 37.02 16.80 -26.45
C ASN A 345 35.76 17.66 -26.61
N LYS A 346 35.26 17.85 -27.84
CA LYS A 346 34.02 18.58 -28.16
C LYS A 346 33.05 17.65 -28.85
N ASN A 347 31.96 17.33 -28.19
CA ASN A 347 30.97 16.38 -28.69
C ASN A 347 29.57 17.01 -28.69
N LEU A 348 28.73 16.64 -29.65
CA LEU A 348 27.32 17.01 -29.72
C LEU A 348 26.46 15.77 -29.49
N VAL A 349 25.67 15.76 -28.43
CA VAL A 349 24.69 14.71 -28.11
C VAL A 349 23.29 15.21 -28.42
N ILE A 350 22.64 14.63 -29.43
CA ILE A 350 21.28 14.94 -29.82
C ILE A 350 20.39 13.81 -29.30
N ALA A 351 19.45 14.15 -28.41
CA ALA A 351 18.53 13.18 -27.84
C ALA A 351 17.15 13.82 -27.58
N ALA A 352 16.09 13.05 -27.72
CA ALA A 352 14.72 13.51 -27.51
C ALA A 352 14.48 14.03 -26.09
N THR A 353 13.38 14.76 -25.88
CA THR A 353 12.96 15.19 -24.54
C THR A 353 12.60 13.95 -23.71
N GLY A 354 12.98 13.93 -22.42
CA GLY A 354 12.69 12.79 -21.52
C GLY A 354 13.74 11.67 -21.52
N VAL A 355 14.69 11.63 -22.46
CA VAL A 355 15.75 10.59 -22.53
C VAL A 355 16.77 10.67 -21.39
N GLY A 356 16.71 11.70 -20.55
CA GLY A 356 17.64 11.87 -19.44
C GLY A 356 18.99 12.46 -19.81
N LYS A 357 19.01 13.50 -20.67
CA LYS A 357 20.25 14.21 -21.06
C LYS A 357 21.09 14.66 -19.86
N THR A 358 20.45 15.14 -18.80
CA THR A 358 21.10 15.55 -17.55
C THR A 358 21.74 14.36 -16.82
N VAL A 359 21.07 13.21 -16.85
CA VAL A 359 21.59 11.94 -16.28
C VAL A 359 22.84 11.50 -17.03
N ILE A 360 22.81 11.54 -18.36
CA ILE A 360 23.98 11.23 -19.22
C ILE A 360 25.14 12.17 -18.86
N SER A 361 24.90 13.49 -18.79
CA SER A 361 25.92 14.48 -18.43
C SER A 361 26.53 14.24 -17.05
N ALA A 362 25.72 13.85 -16.07
CA ALA A 362 26.20 13.59 -14.72
C ALA A 362 27.03 12.30 -14.62
N PHE A 363 26.64 11.25 -15.34
CA PHE A 363 27.45 10.02 -15.45
C PHE A 363 28.75 10.26 -16.22
N ASP A 364 28.71 11.02 -17.29
CA ASP A 364 29.89 11.38 -18.04
C ASP A 364 30.90 12.12 -17.17
N TYR A 365 30.45 13.13 -16.41
CA TYR A 365 31.27 13.84 -15.45
C TYR A 365 31.80 12.92 -14.34
N LYS A 366 30.98 12.01 -13.82
CA LYS A 366 31.39 10.99 -12.83
C LYS A 366 32.54 10.13 -13.34
N ASN A 367 32.43 9.67 -14.59
CA ASN A 367 33.48 8.87 -15.22
C ASN A 367 34.76 9.68 -15.42
N TYR A 368 34.62 10.91 -15.90
CA TYR A 368 35.75 11.85 -16.02
C TYR A 368 36.49 12.04 -14.70
N CYS A 369 35.77 12.26 -13.59
CA CYS A 369 36.38 12.40 -12.27
C CYS A 369 37.08 11.12 -11.77
N LYS A 370 36.56 9.95 -12.14
CA LYS A 370 37.20 8.66 -11.78
C LYS A 370 38.56 8.47 -12.49
N GLU A 371 38.65 8.92 -13.72
CA GLU A 371 39.87 8.82 -14.53
C GLU A 371 40.93 9.87 -14.14
N ASN A 372 40.48 11.05 -13.69
CA ASN A 372 41.34 12.17 -13.29
C ASN A 372 41.43 12.30 -11.75
N LYS A 373 41.61 11.18 -11.05
CA LYS A 373 41.76 11.18 -9.58
C LYS A 373 42.97 12.02 -9.15
N GLY A 374 42.76 12.89 -8.16
CA GLY A 374 43.82 13.76 -7.61
C GLY A 374 44.00 15.10 -8.34
N GLN A 375 43.24 15.37 -9.40
CA GLN A 375 43.19 16.67 -10.05
C GLN A 375 41.93 17.44 -9.61
N VAL A 376 42.00 18.78 -9.72
CA VAL A 376 40.83 19.65 -9.51
C VAL A 376 39.93 19.54 -10.75
N ASN A 377 38.87 18.72 -10.63
CA ASN A 377 37.90 18.55 -11.70
C ASN A 377 36.84 19.64 -11.61
N ARG A 378 36.74 20.49 -12.60
CA ARG A 378 35.79 21.60 -12.65
C ARG A 378 34.59 21.26 -13.51
N LEU A 379 33.40 21.81 -13.15
CA LEU A 379 32.17 21.68 -13.94
C LEU A 379 31.55 23.06 -14.20
N LEU A 380 31.22 23.31 -15.46
CA LEU A 380 30.36 24.42 -15.84
C LEU A 380 29.13 23.88 -16.57
N PHE A 381 27.97 23.98 -15.93
CA PHE A 381 26.69 23.56 -16.49
C PHE A 381 25.85 24.78 -16.82
N VAL A 382 25.51 24.96 -18.12
CA VAL A 382 24.87 26.18 -18.61
C VAL A 382 23.53 25.87 -19.24
N VAL A 383 22.46 26.51 -18.79
CA VAL A 383 21.12 26.45 -19.41
C VAL A 383 20.42 27.81 -19.30
N HIS A 384 19.23 27.93 -19.90
CA HIS A 384 18.50 29.18 -19.97
C HIS A 384 17.44 29.37 -18.87
N ARG A 385 16.98 28.26 -18.20
CA ARG A 385 15.92 28.29 -17.18
C ARG A 385 16.42 27.87 -15.82
N GLU A 386 15.99 28.60 -14.78
CA GLU A 386 16.37 28.34 -13.37
C GLU A 386 15.90 26.98 -12.87
N GLU A 387 14.68 26.56 -13.23
CA GLU A 387 14.15 25.25 -12.82
C GLU A 387 15.01 24.10 -13.32
N ILE A 388 15.49 24.19 -14.56
CA ILE A 388 16.37 23.17 -15.16
C ILE A 388 17.73 23.15 -14.44
N LEU A 389 18.25 24.30 -14.02
CA LEU A 389 19.50 24.35 -13.24
C LEU A 389 19.36 23.68 -11.89
N LYS A 390 18.29 23.93 -11.16
CA LYS A 390 18.01 23.28 -9.86
C LYS A 390 17.89 21.79 -10.02
N GLN A 391 17.08 21.34 -10.98
CA GLN A 391 16.89 19.91 -11.28
C GLN A 391 18.19 19.24 -11.71
N ALA A 392 19.01 19.91 -12.54
CA ALA A 392 20.29 19.38 -12.99
C ALA A 392 21.26 19.23 -11.81
N ARG A 393 21.41 20.25 -10.97
CA ARG A 393 22.28 20.17 -9.78
C ARG A 393 21.88 19.02 -8.87
N ASP A 394 20.59 18.86 -8.61
CA ASP A 394 20.09 17.78 -7.74
C ASP A 394 20.32 16.41 -8.37
N THR A 395 20.20 16.28 -9.70
CA THR A 395 20.56 15.05 -10.43
C THR A 395 22.06 14.74 -10.31
N PHE A 396 22.94 15.73 -10.45
CA PHE A 396 24.39 15.57 -10.26
C PHE A 396 24.72 15.16 -8.83
N ARG A 397 24.13 15.81 -7.83
CA ARG A 397 24.28 15.44 -6.40
C ARG A 397 23.94 13.99 -6.14
N THR A 398 22.81 13.53 -6.66
CA THR A 398 22.35 12.13 -6.52
C THR A 398 23.32 11.13 -7.17
N ILE A 399 23.73 11.39 -8.41
CA ILE A 399 24.61 10.47 -9.16
C ILE A 399 26.04 10.46 -8.61
N LEU A 400 26.55 11.61 -8.15
CA LEU A 400 27.87 11.74 -7.55
C LEU A 400 27.89 11.32 -6.07
N LYS A 401 26.71 11.16 -5.45
CA LYS A 401 26.55 10.89 -4.01
C LYS A 401 27.22 11.98 -3.14
N ASN A 402 27.04 13.24 -3.53
CA ASN A 402 27.62 14.42 -2.86
C ASN A 402 26.61 15.56 -2.78
N ASN A 403 26.00 15.76 -1.61
CA ASN A 403 24.97 16.79 -1.37
C ASN A 403 25.49 18.23 -1.46
N ASN A 404 26.78 18.42 -1.28
CA ASN A 404 27.41 19.74 -1.35
C ASN A 404 27.95 20.08 -2.75
N PHE A 405 27.72 19.18 -3.72
CA PHE A 405 28.19 19.40 -5.08
C PHE A 405 27.42 20.50 -5.79
N GLY A 406 28.16 21.46 -6.34
CA GLY A 406 27.68 22.46 -7.28
C GLY A 406 26.86 23.60 -6.68
N GLU A 407 27.19 24.82 -7.08
CA GLU A 407 26.51 26.05 -6.71
C GLU A 407 25.71 26.62 -7.86
N LEU A 408 24.64 27.37 -7.52
CA LEU A 408 23.76 28.03 -8.48
C LEU A 408 24.14 29.47 -8.65
N MET A 409 24.29 29.90 -9.90
CA MET A 409 24.46 31.30 -10.28
C MET A 409 23.30 31.74 -11.17
N VAL A 410 22.21 32.15 -10.54
CA VAL A 410 20.97 32.58 -11.19
C VAL A 410 20.20 33.53 -10.26
N GLY A 411 19.40 34.44 -10.81
CA GLY A 411 18.54 35.34 -10.01
C GLY A 411 19.26 36.21 -8.99
N GLY A 412 20.46 36.70 -9.33
CA GLY A 412 21.27 37.60 -8.46
C GLY A 412 22.11 36.85 -7.42
N ARG A 413 22.00 35.51 -7.29
CA ARG A 413 22.84 34.71 -6.39
C ARG A 413 24.29 34.70 -6.86
N THR A 414 25.22 34.91 -5.92
CA THR A 414 26.66 34.83 -6.17
C THR A 414 27.20 33.57 -5.48
N PRO A 415 27.82 32.65 -6.21
CA PRO A 415 28.40 31.44 -5.65
C PRO A 415 29.64 31.79 -4.79
N GLU A 416 29.85 31.04 -3.73
CA GLU A 416 31.07 31.14 -2.88
C GLU A 416 32.23 30.37 -3.52
N ASN A 417 31.95 29.25 -4.19
CA ASN A 417 32.92 28.45 -4.91
C ASN A 417 32.53 28.31 -6.40
N MET A 418 33.47 28.50 -7.30
CA MET A 418 33.25 28.45 -8.75
C MET A 418 33.76 27.16 -9.39
N ASP A 419 34.20 26.18 -8.62
CA ASP A 419 34.73 24.92 -9.20
C ASP A 419 33.63 24.09 -9.87
N HIS A 420 32.42 24.09 -9.31
CA HIS A 420 31.27 23.35 -9.84
C HIS A 420 30.07 24.28 -9.96
N LEU A 421 29.91 24.90 -11.12
CA LEU A 421 28.96 25.99 -11.31
C LEU A 421 27.80 25.59 -12.23
N PHE A 422 26.58 25.80 -11.75
CA PHE A 422 25.33 25.71 -12.50
C PHE A 422 24.80 27.12 -12.75
N VAL A 423 24.85 27.59 -14.01
CA VAL A 423 24.63 29.00 -14.33
C VAL A 423 23.64 29.22 -15.46
N SER A 424 22.78 30.24 -15.36
CA SER A 424 21.94 30.63 -16.48
C SER A 424 22.74 31.43 -17.53
N ILE A 425 22.39 31.27 -18.81
CA ILE A 425 23.01 32.02 -19.92
C ILE A 425 22.94 33.52 -19.64
N GLN A 426 21.84 34.00 -19.10
CA GLN A 426 21.62 35.42 -18.76
C GLN A 426 22.61 35.90 -17.69
N SER A 427 22.77 35.11 -16.60
CA SER A 427 23.72 35.45 -15.52
C SER A 427 25.17 35.38 -15.99
N LEU A 428 25.49 34.45 -16.87
CA LEU A 428 26.82 34.33 -17.49
C LEU A 428 27.16 35.56 -18.31
N ASN A 429 26.22 36.04 -19.15
CA ASN A 429 26.39 37.21 -19.99
C ASN A 429 26.46 38.51 -19.21
N SER A 430 25.62 38.67 -18.16
CA SER A 430 25.54 39.90 -17.36
C SER A 430 26.82 40.17 -16.56
N LYS A 431 27.49 39.14 -16.05
CA LYS A 431 28.71 39.27 -15.24
C LYS A 431 30.02 39.32 -16.08
N LYS A 432 29.96 39.34 -17.42
CA LYS A 432 31.11 39.38 -18.33
C LYS A 432 32.25 38.39 -18.01
N LEU A 433 31.90 37.25 -17.39
CA LEU A 433 32.85 36.27 -16.85
C LEU A 433 33.73 35.61 -17.93
N PHE A 434 33.39 35.74 -19.22
CA PHE A 434 34.11 35.16 -20.36
C PHE A 434 34.58 36.18 -21.40
N ARG A 435 34.71 37.47 -21.06
CA ARG A 435 35.53 38.35 -21.92
C ARG A 435 37.01 38.07 -21.63
N GLY A 436 37.50 36.99 -22.20
CA GLY A 436 38.93 36.74 -22.28
C GLY A 436 39.60 37.91 -22.99
N LYS A 437 40.73 38.34 -22.43
CA LYS A 437 41.65 39.19 -23.14
C LYS A 437 41.93 38.55 -24.51
N LYS A 438 41.73 39.35 -25.56
CA LYS A 438 42.27 39.03 -26.88
C LYS A 438 43.77 38.82 -26.83
#